data_1931791608dda3ba5cdaf931275f9f9f
#
_entry.id   1931791608dda3ba5cdaf931275f9f9f
#
_cell.length_a   1.000
_cell.length_b   1.000
_cell.length_c   1.000
_cell.angle_alpha   90.00
_cell.angle_beta   90.00
_cell.angle_gamma   90.00
#
_symmetry.space_group_name_H-M   'P 1'
#
loop_
_entity.id
_entity.type
_entity.pdbx_description
1 polymer ?
#
loop_
_entity_poly.entity_id
_entity_poly.type
_entity_poly.pdbx_seq_one_letter_code
_entity_poly.pdbx_strand_id
1 'polypeptide(L)'
;NGQDIYGRLRYLYEQADDRYNSGLFHFQSEKGRAEAPDKLTPSLSIDDKTLKDIIGRLYYPNSPYEFSVFPTEILGQVYEQFLGKVIRLTSGHQAKIEEKPEVKKAGGVYYTPAYIVDYIVKQTVGVLCDGKTPKQIAKLTVLDPACGSGSFLLGAYRFLLNYHRDWYVKDGPEKHRKELFQAASGEWRLTTQEKKRILLNNIYGVDIDSQAVEVTKLSLSLKVLEGESDETLKRQLSFVHERALPDLGQNIRCGNSLIGPD
;
A
#
# COMPACT_ATOMS: atom_id res chain seq x y z
N ASN A 1 -22.62 9.11 -21.85
CA ASN A 1 -22.94 7.83 -22.46
C ASN A 1 -22.48 6.70 -21.52
N GLY A 2 -23.42 6.16 -20.72
CA GLY A 2 -23.09 5.22 -19.64
C GLY A 2 -23.17 3.76 -20.06
N GLN A 3 -22.60 3.41 -21.20
CA GLN A 3 -22.51 2.03 -21.68
C GLN A 3 -21.09 1.48 -21.49
N ASP A 4 -20.98 0.17 -21.19
CA ASP A 4 -19.73 -0.56 -20.96
C ASP A 4 -18.84 0.04 -19.85
N ILE A 5 -19.43 0.22 -18.66
CA ILE A 5 -18.69 0.78 -17.51
C ILE A 5 -17.55 -0.15 -17.12
N TYR A 6 -17.78 -1.48 -17.14
CA TYR A 6 -16.74 -2.43 -16.78
C TYR A 6 -15.54 -2.40 -17.76
N GLY A 7 -15.79 -2.35 -19.05
CA GLY A 7 -14.71 -2.22 -20.04
C GLY A 7 -13.88 -0.95 -19.86
N ARG A 8 -14.53 0.15 -19.48
CA ARG A 8 -13.82 1.41 -19.19
C ARG A 8 -13.01 1.33 -17.89
N LEU A 9 -13.53 0.68 -16.85
CA LEU A 9 -12.77 0.42 -15.61
C LEU A 9 -11.58 -0.49 -15.89
N ARG A 10 -11.77 -1.56 -16.66
CA ARG A 10 -10.70 -2.46 -17.07
C ARG A 10 -9.58 -1.69 -17.78
N TYR A 11 -9.91 -0.83 -18.73
CA TYR A 11 -8.93 0.01 -19.40
C TYR A 11 -8.13 0.90 -18.43
N LEU A 12 -8.79 1.48 -17.41
CA LEU A 12 -8.11 2.25 -16.37
C LEU A 12 -7.18 1.38 -15.52
N TYR A 13 -7.57 0.14 -15.21
CA TYR A 13 -6.72 -0.80 -14.46
C TYR A 13 -5.51 -1.25 -15.29
N GLU A 14 -5.69 -1.52 -16.58
CA GLU A 14 -4.60 -1.83 -17.51
C GLU A 14 -3.61 -0.65 -17.61
N GLN A 15 -4.11 0.58 -17.73
CA GLN A 15 -3.26 1.77 -17.71
C GLN A 15 -2.55 1.97 -16.36
N ALA A 16 -3.21 1.67 -15.26
CA ALA A 16 -2.59 1.75 -13.94
C ALA A 16 -1.50 0.68 -13.76
N ASP A 17 -1.73 -0.54 -14.27
CA ASP A 17 -0.74 -1.61 -14.26
C ASP A 17 0.51 -1.21 -15.06
N ASP A 18 0.32 -0.76 -16.29
CA ASP A 18 1.42 -0.30 -17.16
C ASP A 18 2.21 0.87 -16.54
N ARG A 19 1.51 1.82 -15.91
CA ARG A 19 2.13 3.05 -15.41
C ARG A 19 2.81 2.84 -14.06
N TYR A 20 2.14 2.17 -13.15
CA TYR A 20 2.59 2.05 -11.76
C TYR A 20 3.28 0.72 -11.48
N ASN A 21 2.86 -0.33 -12.16
CA ASN A 21 3.36 -1.71 -12.05
C ASN A 21 3.64 -2.12 -10.60
N SER A 22 2.60 -1.94 -9.78
CA SER A 22 2.67 -2.13 -8.33
C SER A 22 2.58 -3.59 -7.88
N GLY A 23 2.33 -4.52 -8.83
CA GLY A 23 1.93 -5.89 -8.50
C GLY A 23 0.50 -6.03 -7.99
N LEU A 24 -0.27 -4.93 -7.91
CA LEU A 24 -1.69 -4.93 -7.56
C LEU A 24 -2.55 -5.51 -8.67
N PHE A 25 -2.19 -5.19 -9.91
CA PHE A 25 -2.77 -5.78 -11.11
C PHE A 25 -1.71 -6.61 -11.80
N HIS A 26 -2.10 -7.73 -12.37
CA HIS A 26 -1.18 -8.61 -13.09
C HIS A 26 -1.89 -9.20 -14.30
N PHE A 27 -2.08 -8.36 -15.32
CA PHE A 27 -2.81 -8.75 -16.53
C PHE A 27 -1.90 -9.30 -17.62
N GLN A 28 -0.58 -9.06 -17.55
CA GLN A 28 0.39 -9.49 -18.53
C GLN A 28 1.48 -10.34 -17.89
N SER A 29 2.04 -11.29 -18.66
CA SER A 29 3.17 -12.08 -18.20
C SER A 29 4.44 -11.23 -18.13
N GLU A 30 5.09 -11.21 -16.99
CA GLU A 30 6.30 -10.44 -16.74
C GLU A 30 7.52 -11.33 -16.55
N LYS A 31 8.65 -10.90 -17.10
CA LYS A 31 9.91 -11.62 -16.95
C LYS A 31 10.39 -11.58 -15.50
N GLY A 32 10.53 -12.74 -14.89
CA GLY A 32 11.01 -12.87 -13.50
C GLY A 32 9.91 -12.99 -12.45
N ARG A 33 8.63 -12.93 -12.83
CA ARG A 33 7.49 -13.19 -11.95
C ARG A 33 7.00 -14.63 -12.12
N ALA A 34 6.90 -15.36 -11.01
CA ALA A 34 6.47 -16.76 -11.01
C ALA A 34 4.95 -16.95 -11.12
N GLU A 35 4.18 -15.91 -10.76
CA GLU A 35 2.72 -15.95 -10.77
C GLU A 35 2.19 -15.83 -12.20
N ALA A 36 1.13 -16.61 -12.50
CA ALA A 36 0.44 -16.50 -13.78
C ALA A 36 -0.41 -15.22 -13.84
N PRO A 37 -0.52 -14.59 -15.03
CA PRO A 37 -1.37 -13.41 -15.19
C PRO A 37 -2.83 -13.68 -14.85
N ASP A 38 -3.49 -12.68 -14.26
CA ASP A 38 -4.93 -12.70 -14.01
C ASP A 38 -5.70 -12.67 -15.35
N LYS A 39 -6.30 -13.79 -15.68
CA LYS A 39 -7.14 -13.95 -16.86
C LYS A 39 -8.63 -13.84 -16.52
N LEU A 40 -8.97 -13.91 -15.25
CA LEU A 40 -10.35 -13.89 -14.80
C LEU A 40 -10.92 -12.47 -14.84
N THR A 41 -10.27 -11.52 -14.21
CA THR A 41 -10.74 -10.13 -14.14
C THR A 41 -10.99 -9.52 -15.53
N PRO A 42 -10.10 -9.64 -16.53
CA PRO A 42 -10.39 -9.14 -17.87
C PRO A 42 -11.57 -9.83 -18.57
N SER A 43 -11.93 -11.06 -18.18
CA SER A 43 -13.01 -11.84 -18.79
C SER A 43 -14.39 -11.61 -18.17
N LEU A 44 -14.46 -10.89 -17.05
CA LEU A 44 -15.72 -10.64 -16.36
C LEU A 44 -16.64 -9.71 -17.16
N SER A 45 -17.94 -9.93 -16.99
CA SER A 45 -18.98 -9.03 -17.45
C SER A 45 -19.85 -8.66 -16.26
N ILE A 46 -19.94 -7.36 -15.96
CA ILE A 46 -20.69 -6.84 -14.83
C ILE A 46 -21.72 -5.84 -15.37
N ASP A 47 -22.94 -5.96 -14.86
CA ASP A 47 -24.04 -5.08 -15.26
C ASP A 47 -23.74 -3.59 -14.99
N ASP A 48 -23.91 -2.76 -16.02
CA ASP A 48 -23.65 -1.32 -15.97
C ASP A 48 -24.45 -0.60 -14.89
N LYS A 49 -25.71 -1.03 -14.66
CA LYS A 49 -26.56 -0.41 -13.64
C LYS A 49 -26.01 -0.64 -12.24
N THR A 50 -25.56 -1.88 -11.98
CA THR A 50 -24.95 -2.26 -10.71
C THR A 50 -23.67 -1.49 -10.45
N LEU A 51 -22.76 -1.42 -11.44
CA LEU A 51 -21.52 -0.66 -11.33
C LEU A 51 -21.78 0.83 -11.15
N LYS A 52 -22.72 1.39 -11.88
CA LYS A 52 -23.10 2.81 -11.75
C LYS A 52 -23.62 3.13 -10.36
N ASP A 53 -24.43 2.25 -9.77
CA ASP A 53 -24.94 2.41 -8.41
C ASP A 53 -23.80 2.36 -7.38
N ILE A 54 -22.90 1.37 -7.49
CA ILE A 54 -21.72 1.24 -6.61
C ILE A 54 -20.84 2.48 -6.70
N ILE A 55 -20.43 2.86 -7.91
CA ILE A 55 -19.55 4.00 -8.13
C ILE A 55 -20.23 5.29 -7.65
N GLY A 56 -21.51 5.47 -7.97
CA GLY A 56 -22.26 6.65 -7.54
C GLY A 56 -22.35 6.81 -6.02
N ARG A 57 -22.31 5.71 -5.27
CA ARG A 57 -22.29 5.73 -3.80
C ARG A 57 -20.93 6.10 -3.22
N LEU A 58 -19.86 6.08 -4.02
CA LEU A 58 -18.52 6.48 -3.58
C LEU A 58 -18.28 7.99 -3.71
N TYR A 59 -19.14 8.72 -4.41
CA TYR A 59 -18.99 10.15 -4.68
C TYR A 59 -20.03 11.00 -3.94
N TYR A 60 -19.66 12.28 -3.72
CA TYR A 60 -20.60 13.27 -3.22
C TYR A 60 -21.82 13.43 -4.16
N PRO A 61 -23.05 13.60 -3.66
CA PRO A 61 -23.44 13.76 -2.25
C PRO A 61 -23.70 12.43 -1.50
N ASN A 62 -23.62 11.27 -2.16
CA ASN A 62 -23.95 9.98 -1.56
C ASN A 62 -22.89 9.49 -0.56
N SER A 63 -21.64 9.91 -0.76
CA SER A 63 -20.54 9.68 0.18
C SER A 63 -20.02 11.00 0.72
N PRO A 64 -19.80 11.13 2.02
CA PRO A 64 -19.17 12.33 2.59
C PRO A 64 -17.64 12.33 2.38
N TYR A 65 -17.09 11.30 1.79
CA TYR A 65 -15.66 11.10 1.69
C TYR A 65 -15.11 11.52 0.32
N GLU A 66 -13.96 12.20 0.35
CA GLU A 66 -13.16 12.55 -0.82
C GLU A 66 -11.95 11.62 -0.90
N PHE A 67 -11.98 10.63 -1.78
CA PHE A 67 -10.95 9.60 -1.88
C PHE A 67 -9.56 10.12 -2.27
N SER A 68 -9.49 11.28 -2.94
CA SER A 68 -8.22 11.88 -3.34
C SER A 68 -7.38 12.40 -2.15
N VAL A 69 -8.02 12.63 -1.01
CA VAL A 69 -7.37 13.14 0.22
C VAL A 69 -7.38 12.14 1.36
N PHE A 70 -7.81 10.90 1.11
CA PHE A 70 -7.78 9.86 2.14
C PHE A 70 -6.35 9.50 2.53
N PRO A 71 -6.02 9.55 3.84
CA PRO A 71 -4.79 8.95 4.34
C PRO A 71 -4.73 7.45 4.04
N THR A 72 -3.56 6.95 3.67
CA THR A 72 -3.35 5.53 3.35
C THR A 72 -3.69 4.60 4.50
N GLU A 73 -3.57 5.08 5.73
CA GLU A 73 -3.90 4.37 6.97
C GLU A 73 -5.39 4.00 7.08
N ILE A 74 -6.28 4.77 6.44
CA ILE A 74 -7.73 4.48 6.45
C ILE A 74 -8.06 3.19 5.69
N LEU A 75 -7.31 2.86 4.63
CA LEU A 75 -7.52 1.60 3.90
C LEU A 75 -7.35 0.38 4.81
N GLY A 76 -6.29 0.38 5.63
CA GLY A 76 -6.07 -0.66 6.62
C GLY A 76 -7.21 -0.75 7.64
N GLN A 77 -7.67 0.39 8.16
CA GLN A 77 -8.77 0.45 9.12
C GLN A 77 -10.08 -0.11 8.54
N VAL A 78 -10.42 0.29 7.32
CA VAL A 78 -11.61 -0.21 6.61
C VAL A 78 -11.50 -1.71 6.40
N TYR A 79 -10.34 -2.18 5.92
CA TYR A 79 -10.12 -3.60 5.71
C TYR A 79 -10.30 -4.40 7.00
N GLU A 80 -9.72 -3.97 8.11
CA GLU A 80 -9.84 -4.67 9.39
C GLU A 80 -11.27 -4.76 9.90
N GLN A 81 -12.14 -3.79 9.61
CA GLN A 81 -13.57 -3.88 9.92
C GLN A 81 -14.28 -4.98 9.12
N PHE A 82 -13.76 -5.33 7.94
CA PHE A 82 -14.31 -6.40 7.09
C PHE A 82 -13.59 -7.75 7.24
N LEU A 83 -12.40 -7.78 7.85
CA LEU A 83 -11.60 -9.01 8.04
C LEU A 83 -12.38 -10.14 8.74
N GLY A 84 -13.26 -9.78 9.65
CA GLY A 84 -14.13 -10.73 10.35
C GLY A 84 -15.30 -11.27 9.54
N LYS A 85 -15.48 -10.80 8.30
CA LYS A 85 -16.68 -11.11 7.51
C LYS A 85 -16.34 -11.81 6.20
N VAL A 86 -17.17 -12.72 5.77
CA VAL A 86 -17.11 -13.37 4.44
C VAL A 86 -18.43 -13.20 3.72
N ILE A 87 -18.37 -13.06 2.41
CA ILE A 87 -19.56 -13.11 1.55
C ILE A 87 -19.75 -14.56 1.12
N ARG A 88 -20.87 -15.17 1.53
CA ARG A 88 -21.25 -16.52 1.16
C ARG A 88 -22.45 -16.48 0.22
N LEU A 89 -22.38 -17.27 -0.86
CA LEU A 89 -23.55 -17.52 -1.70
C LEU A 89 -24.41 -18.60 -1.07
N THR A 90 -25.69 -18.31 -0.89
CA THR A 90 -26.68 -19.31 -0.49
C THR A 90 -27.01 -20.23 -1.67
N SER A 91 -27.66 -21.36 -1.41
CA SER A 91 -28.17 -22.25 -2.46
C SER A 91 -29.13 -21.56 -3.44
N GLY A 92 -29.78 -20.47 -3.03
CA GLY A 92 -30.60 -19.59 -3.88
C GLY A 92 -29.84 -18.47 -4.58
N HIS A 93 -28.51 -18.55 -4.68
CA HIS A 93 -27.63 -17.53 -5.29
C HIS A 93 -27.73 -16.12 -4.68
N GLN A 94 -28.14 -16.03 -3.41
CA GLN A 94 -28.14 -14.78 -2.68
C GLN A 94 -26.85 -14.63 -1.87
N ALA A 95 -26.23 -13.46 -1.96
CA ALA A 95 -25.08 -13.13 -1.14
C ALA A 95 -25.50 -12.86 0.31
N LYS A 96 -24.86 -13.54 1.26
CA LYS A 96 -24.98 -13.27 2.69
C LYS A 96 -23.62 -12.91 3.26
N ILE A 97 -23.62 -11.92 4.15
CA ILE A 97 -22.44 -11.55 4.92
C ILE A 97 -22.49 -12.32 6.22
N GLU A 98 -21.49 -13.15 6.47
CA GLU A 98 -21.35 -13.97 7.67
C GLU A 98 -20.02 -13.67 8.36
N GLU A 99 -19.96 -13.85 9.67
CA GLU A 99 -18.69 -13.75 10.41
C GLU A 99 -17.81 -14.97 10.16
N LYS A 100 -16.52 -14.75 9.94
CA LYS A 100 -15.54 -15.84 9.84
C LYS A 100 -15.50 -16.59 11.17
N PRO A 101 -15.63 -17.93 11.18
CA PRO A 101 -15.64 -18.71 12.42
C PRO A 101 -14.38 -18.53 13.28
N GLU A 102 -13.23 -18.36 12.63
CA GLU A 102 -11.93 -18.16 13.28
C GLU A 102 -11.90 -16.84 14.04
N VAL A 103 -12.39 -15.77 13.43
CA VAL A 103 -12.45 -14.43 14.02
C VAL A 103 -13.43 -14.41 15.18
N LYS A 104 -14.57 -15.08 15.06
CA LYS A 104 -15.55 -15.21 16.15
C LYS A 104 -14.98 -15.95 17.36
N LYS A 105 -14.18 -17.00 17.12
CA LYS A 105 -13.48 -17.74 18.20
C LYS A 105 -12.38 -16.92 18.85
N ALA A 106 -11.69 -16.06 18.10
CA ALA A 106 -10.61 -15.22 18.60
C ALA A 106 -11.10 -13.95 19.35
N GLY A 107 -12.42 -13.71 19.42
CA GLY A 107 -12.98 -12.53 20.09
C GLY A 107 -12.94 -11.25 19.29
N GLY A 108 -12.64 -11.30 17.99
CA GLY A 108 -12.63 -10.17 17.07
C GLY A 108 -11.27 -9.89 16.44
N VAL A 109 -11.26 -8.91 15.51
CA VAL A 109 -10.05 -8.32 14.93
C VAL A 109 -9.86 -6.96 15.59
N TYR A 110 -8.68 -6.69 16.10
CA TYR A 110 -8.37 -5.44 16.80
C TYR A 110 -7.46 -4.56 15.94
N TYR A 111 -7.96 -3.41 15.57
CA TYR A 111 -7.14 -2.34 14.99
C TYR A 111 -6.30 -1.68 16.08
N THR A 112 -5.01 -1.56 15.84
CA THR A 112 -4.14 -0.80 16.76
C THR A 112 -4.22 0.68 16.44
N PRO A 113 -4.72 1.53 17.36
CA PRO A 113 -4.83 2.97 17.14
C PRO A 113 -3.49 3.61 16.76
N ALA A 114 -3.52 4.59 15.86
CA ALA A 114 -2.32 5.21 15.31
C ALA A 114 -1.37 5.78 16.39
N TYR A 115 -1.92 6.34 17.48
CA TYR A 115 -1.10 6.89 18.57
C TYR A 115 -0.30 5.81 19.32
N ILE A 116 -0.84 4.57 19.42
CA ILE A 116 -0.13 3.43 20.02
C ILE A 116 0.97 2.96 19.06
N VAL A 117 0.67 2.87 17.76
CA VAL A 117 1.67 2.56 16.72
C VAL A 117 2.83 3.56 16.79
N ASP A 118 2.51 4.86 16.82
CA ASP A 118 3.51 5.93 16.89
C ASP A 118 4.37 5.85 18.16
N TYR A 119 3.74 5.55 19.30
CA TYR A 119 4.48 5.37 20.54
C TYR A 119 5.45 4.18 20.44
N ILE A 120 4.99 3.01 20.00
CA ILE A 120 5.82 1.81 19.87
C ILE A 120 6.96 2.03 18.87
N VAL A 121 6.65 2.59 17.69
CA VAL A 121 7.65 2.90 16.67
C VAL A 121 8.71 3.86 17.21
N LYS A 122 8.31 4.90 17.94
CA LYS A 122 9.24 5.86 18.56
C LYS A 122 10.15 5.17 19.58
N GLN A 123 9.62 4.27 20.41
CA GLN A 123 10.38 3.58 21.46
C GLN A 123 11.26 2.44 20.92
N THR A 124 11.05 2.00 19.70
CA THR A 124 11.81 0.91 19.08
C THR A 124 12.66 1.42 17.92
N VAL A 125 12.06 1.66 16.76
CA VAL A 125 12.74 2.15 15.56
C VAL A 125 13.40 3.51 15.82
N GLY A 126 12.73 4.40 16.54
CA GLY A 126 13.23 5.73 16.87
C GLY A 126 14.54 5.66 17.67
N VAL A 127 14.59 4.83 18.70
CA VAL A 127 15.80 4.63 19.52
C VAL A 127 16.94 4.04 18.69
N LEU A 128 16.61 3.10 17.78
CA LEU A 128 17.61 2.51 16.87
C LEU A 128 18.14 3.48 15.83
N CYS A 129 17.38 4.49 15.45
CA CYS A 129 17.78 5.52 14.48
C CYS A 129 18.55 6.68 15.11
N ASP A 130 18.42 6.89 16.40
CA ASP A 130 18.99 8.06 17.08
C ASP A 130 20.49 8.22 16.83
N GLY A 131 20.90 9.41 16.41
CA GLY A 131 22.29 9.75 16.08
C GLY A 131 22.86 9.06 14.83
N LYS A 132 22.08 8.28 14.09
CA LYS A 132 22.56 7.54 12.89
C LYS A 132 22.34 8.31 11.58
N THR A 133 23.24 8.07 10.64
CA THR A 133 23.10 8.57 9.28
C THR A 133 22.16 7.69 8.45
N PRO A 134 21.54 8.20 7.37
CA PRO A 134 20.74 7.39 6.42
C PRO A 134 21.46 6.13 5.93
N LYS A 135 22.75 6.20 5.69
CA LYS A 135 23.58 5.07 5.27
C LYS A 135 23.69 3.96 6.34
N GLN A 136 23.71 4.33 7.61
CA GLN A 136 23.72 3.39 8.72
C GLN A 136 22.32 2.76 8.92
N ILE A 137 21.26 3.60 8.78
CA ILE A 137 19.87 3.15 8.88
C ILE A 137 19.49 2.22 7.73
N ALA A 138 20.08 2.37 6.55
CA ALA A 138 19.84 1.45 5.41
C ALA A 138 20.17 -0.02 5.71
N LYS A 139 20.90 -0.30 6.81
CA LYS A 139 21.19 -1.65 7.29
C LYS A 139 20.20 -2.19 8.32
N LEU A 140 19.28 -1.35 8.74
CA LEU A 140 18.26 -1.70 9.73
C LEU A 140 17.06 -2.33 9.02
N THR A 141 16.60 -3.47 9.50
CA THR A 141 15.38 -4.12 9.02
C THR A 141 14.31 -4.09 10.11
N VAL A 142 13.11 -3.70 9.73
CA VAL A 142 11.90 -3.75 10.55
C VAL A 142 11.04 -4.89 10.00
N LEU A 143 10.80 -5.89 10.82
CA LEU A 143 9.97 -7.05 10.48
C LEU A 143 8.77 -7.11 11.42
N ASP A 144 7.58 -7.20 10.82
CA ASP A 144 6.34 -7.55 11.53
C ASP A 144 5.93 -8.97 11.09
N PRO A 145 6.01 -9.98 11.97
CA PRO A 145 5.74 -11.37 11.61
C PRO A 145 4.25 -11.73 11.55
N ALA A 146 3.36 -10.78 11.89
CA ALA A 146 1.90 -10.91 11.83
C ALA A 146 1.29 -9.55 11.49
N CYS A 147 1.66 -9.03 10.30
CA CYS A 147 1.50 -7.61 9.99
C CYS A 147 0.05 -7.16 9.75
N GLY A 148 -0.90 -8.07 9.57
CA GLY A 148 -2.29 -7.74 9.28
C GLY A 148 -2.41 -6.77 8.10
N SER A 149 -3.12 -5.68 8.29
CA SER A 149 -3.27 -4.57 7.31
C SER A 149 -2.04 -3.66 7.21
N GLY A 150 -0.97 -3.94 7.97
CA GLY A 150 0.30 -3.21 7.90
C GLY A 150 0.38 -1.93 8.73
N SER A 151 -0.47 -1.75 9.73
CA SER A 151 -0.51 -0.53 10.55
C SER A 151 0.85 -0.18 11.17
N PHE A 152 1.55 -1.18 11.77
CA PHE A 152 2.88 -0.97 12.33
C PHE A 152 3.93 -0.70 11.25
N LEU A 153 3.87 -1.41 10.12
CA LEU A 153 4.80 -1.21 9.01
C LEU A 153 4.66 0.17 8.39
N LEU A 154 3.43 0.65 8.22
CA LEU A 154 3.14 2.02 7.76
C LEU A 154 3.66 3.07 8.74
N GLY A 155 3.45 2.86 10.05
CA GLY A 155 3.98 3.73 11.09
C GLY A 155 5.50 3.79 11.09
N ALA A 156 6.17 2.64 11.02
CA ALA A 156 7.62 2.55 10.93
C ALA A 156 8.17 3.19 9.66
N TYR A 157 7.53 2.95 8.51
CA TYR A 157 7.90 3.55 7.24
C TYR A 157 7.76 5.07 7.26
N ARG A 158 6.63 5.59 7.76
CA ARG A 158 6.42 7.02 7.95
C ARG A 158 7.50 7.65 8.83
N PHE A 159 7.85 6.99 9.94
CA PHE A 159 8.92 7.44 10.81
C PHE A 159 10.26 7.52 10.08
N LEU A 160 10.63 6.47 9.35
CA LEU A 160 11.88 6.44 8.58
C LEU A 160 11.93 7.51 7.49
N LEU A 161 10.82 7.73 6.77
CA LEU A 161 10.73 8.79 5.76
C LEU A 161 11.00 10.17 6.38
N ASN A 162 10.35 10.48 7.50
CA ASN A 162 10.55 11.76 8.20
C ASN A 162 11.99 11.90 8.71
N TYR A 163 12.53 10.85 9.32
CA TYR A 163 13.90 10.85 9.83
C TYR A 163 14.93 11.12 8.72
N HIS A 164 14.82 10.44 7.57
CA HIS A 164 15.71 10.65 6.44
C HIS A 164 15.61 12.06 5.89
N ARG A 165 14.38 12.54 5.65
CA ARG A 165 14.15 13.92 5.20
C ARG A 165 14.81 14.94 6.13
N ASP A 166 14.52 14.83 7.42
CA ASP A 166 14.99 15.79 8.42
C ASP A 166 16.53 15.75 8.55
N TRP A 167 17.11 14.55 8.44
CA TRP A 167 18.56 14.39 8.44
C TRP A 167 19.21 15.06 7.20
N TYR A 168 18.69 14.80 6.00
CA TYR A 168 19.20 15.39 4.77
C TYR A 168 19.08 16.92 4.76
N VAL A 169 17.98 17.45 5.25
CA VAL A 169 17.76 18.89 5.37
C VAL A 169 18.75 19.50 6.35
N LYS A 170 19.02 18.85 7.47
CA LYS A 170 19.99 19.30 8.48
C LYS A 170 21.44 19.25 7.98
N ASP A 171 21.80 18.20 7.22
CA ASP A 171 23.16 18.07 6.64
C ASP A 171 23.44 19.02 5.47
N GLY A 172 22.41 19.65 4.95
CA GLY A 172 22.46 20.58 3.81
C GLY A 172 21.83 19.97 2.56
N PRO A 173 20.60 20.39 2.20
CA PRO A 173 19.82 19.78 1.14
C PRO A 173 20.51 19.83 -0.24
N GLU A 174 21.39 20.79 -0.44
CA GLU A 174 22.15 20.93 -1.69
C GLU A 174 23.11 19.77 -1.97
N LYS A 175 23.52 19.06 -0.92
CA LYS A 175 24.37 17.87 -1.02
C LYS A 175 23.59 16.63 -1.41
N HIS A 176 22.26 16.67 -1.25
CA HIS A 176 21.35 15.51 -1.33
C HIS A 176 20.30 15.64 -2.43
N ARG A 177 20.67 16.19 -3.58
CA ARG A 177 19.76 16.44 -4.73
C ARG A 177 19.22 15.17 -5.40
N LYS A 178 19.78 14.01 -5.08
CA LYS A 178 19.26 12.71 -5.52
C LYS A 178 18.15 12.20 -4.59
N GLU A 179 18.26 12.51 -3.32
CA GLU A 179 17.38 12.07 -2.25
C GLU A 179 16.26 13.07 -1.96
N LEU A 180 16.53 14.39 -2.20
CA LEU A 180 15.61 15.49 -1.95
C LEU A 180 15.27 16.29 -3.21
N PHE A 181 14.07 16.82 -3.23
CA PHE A 181 13.65 17.88 -4.14
C PHE A 181 12.86 18.96 -3.40
N GLN A 182 12.87 20.17 -3.93
CA GLN A 182 12.07 21.26 -3.39
C GLN A 182 10.74 21.32 -4.13
N ALA A 183 9.64 21.18 -3.38
CA ALA A 183 8.29 21.32 -3.92
C ALA A 183 8.01 22.80 -4.29
N ALA A 184 6.97 23.05 -5.07
CA ALA A 184 6.55 24.41 -5.43
C ALA A 184 6.20 25.29 -4.22
N SER A 185 5.82 24.67 -3.09
CA SER A 185 5.59 25.32 -1.80
C SER A 185 6.88 25.78 -1.11
N GLY A 186 8.06 25.43 -1.62
CA GLY A 186 9.36 25.64 -0.97
C GLY A 186 9.77 24.56 0.04
N GLU A 187 8.91 23.61 0.33
CA GLU A 187 9.16 22.50 1.26
C GLU A 187 10.10 21.46 0.65
N TRP A 188 11.06 20.96 1.43
CA TRP A 188 11.92 19.84 1.04
C TRP A 188 11.21 18.50 1.23
N ARG A 189 11.21 17.69 0.19
CA ARG A 189 10.59 16.37 0.17
C ARG A 189 11.55 15.31 -0.35
N LEU A 190 11.39 14.08 0.12
CA LEU A 190 12.13 12.93 -0.43
C LEU A 190 11.66 12.64 -1.85
N THR A 191 12.60 12.30 -2.72
CA THR A 191 12.30 11.80 -4.06
C THR A 191 11.58 10.44 -3.97
N THR A 192 10.77 10.10 -4.97
CA THR A 192 10.11 8.80 -5.06
C THR A 192 11.12 7.65 -5.03
N GLN A 193 12.29 7.84 -5.64
CA GLN A 193 13.40 6.87 -5.63
C GLN A 193 13.91 6.61 -4.21
N GLU A 194 14.11 7.67 -3.42
CA GLU A 194 14.55 7.51 -2.03
C GLU A 194 13.48 6.89 -1.14
N LYS A 195 12.21 7.27 -1.31
CA LYS A 195 11.09 6.61 -0.63
C LYS A 195 11.07 5.10 -0.91
N LYS A 196 11.20 4.69 -2.20
CA LYS A 196 11.29 3.28 -2.59
C LYS A 196 12.47 2.57 -1.94
N ARG A 197 13.65 3.20 -1.97
CA ARG A 197 14.86 2.63 -1.37
C ARG A 197 14.67 2.32 0.11
N ILE A 198 14.11 3.27 0.86
CA ILE A 198 13.81 3.10 2.29
C ILE A 198 12.80 1.95 2.48
N LEU A 199 11.74 1.91 1.68
CA LEU A 199 10.73 0.86 1.76
C LEU A 199 11.34 -0.54 1.55
N LEU A 200 12.04 -0.72 0.43
CA LEU A 200 12.61 -2.01 0.04
C LEU A 200 13.72 -2.50 0.98
N ASN A 201 14.51 -1.58 1.52
CA ASN A 201 15.62 -1.96 2.40
C ASN A 201 15.20 -2.22 3.84
N ASN A 202 14.17 -1.53 4.32
CA ASN A 202 13.94 -1.46 5.76
C ASN A 202 12.63 -2.12 6.21
N ILE A 203 11.63 -2.31 5.33
CA ILE A 203 10.27 -2.73 5.73
C ILE A 203 9.97 -4.14 5.23
N TYR A 204 9.64 -5.03 6.17
CA TYR A 204 9.32 -6.43 5.91
C TYR A 204 8.11 -6.87 6.74
N GLY A 205 7.26 -7.71 6.17
CA GLY A 205 6.08 -8.22 6.85
C GLY A 205 5.70 -9.62 6.39
N VAL A 206 5.07 -10.34 7.29
CA VAL A 206 4.45 -11.66 6.99
C VAL A 206 3.06 -11.66 7.60
N ASP A 207 2.10 -12.20 6.89
CA ASP A 207 0.77 -12.50 7.44
C ASP A 207 0.23 -13.80 6.84
N ILE A 208 -0.59 -14.50 7.60
CA ILE A 208 -1.23 -15.73 7.15
C ILE A 208 -2.42 -15.45 6.21
N ASP A 209 -3.04 -14.28 6.33
CA ASP A 209 -4.15 -13.84 5.48
C ASP A 209 -3.61 -13.17 4.21
N SER A 210 -3.81 -13.82 3.06
CA SER A 210 -3.39 -13.28 1.76
C SER A 210 -4.01 -11.93 1.43
N GLN A 211 -5.25 -11.68 1.86
CA GLN A 211 -5.91 -10.40 1.63
C GLN A 211 -5.26 -9.29 2.47
N ALA A 212 -4.89 -9.58 3.72
CA ALA A 212 -4.14 -8.65 4.57
C ALA A 212 -2.80 -8.26 3.92
N VAL A 213 -2.09 -9.23 3.37
CA VAL A 213 -0.83 -9.02 2.62
C VAL A 213 -1.04 -8.06 1.44
N GLU A 214 -2.09 -8.26 0.64
CA GLU A 214 -2.38 -7.38 -0.51
C GLU A 214 -2.76 -5.96 -0.06
N VAL A 215 -3.55 -5.81 1.00
CA VAL A 215 -3.88 -4.49 1.58
C VAL A 215 -2.63 -3.79 2.11
N THR A 216 -1.73 -4.52 2.76
CA THR A 216 -0.45 -3.98 3.25
C THR A 216 0.44 -3.52 2.09
N LYS A 217 0.57 -4.30 1.03
CA LYS A 217 1.31 -3.91 -0.18
C LYS A 217 0.71 -2.66 -0.82
N LEU A 218 -0.62 -2.61 -0.96
CA LEU A 218 -1.33 -1.44 -1.51
C LEU A 218 -1.07 -0.20 -0.66
N SER A 219 -1.25 -0.30 0.66
CA SER A 219 -1.08 0.83 1.57
C SER A 219 0.35 1.37 1.57
N LEU A 220 1.36 0.50 1.58
CA LEU A 220 2.77 0.89 1.47
C LEU A 220 3.08 1.53 0.10
N SER A 221 2.53 1.00 -0.98
CA SER A 221 2.68 1.55 -2.33
C SER A 221 2.06 2.94 -2.45
N LEU A 222 0.85 3.13 -1.93
CA LEU A 222 0.20 4.44 -1.90
C LEU A 222 1.00 5.45 -1.06
N LYS A 223 1.62 5.00 0.03
CA LYS A 223 2.49 5.86 0.86
C LYS A 223 3.74 6.34 0.10
N VAL A 224 4.27 5.57 -0.84
CA VAL A 224 5.35 6.03 -1.74
C VAL A 224 4.88 7.19 -2.61
N LEU A 225 3.63 7.14 -3.12
CA LEU A 225 3.06 8.16 -4.00
C LEU A 225 2.47 9.36 -3.27
N GLU A 226 2.33 9.27 -1.96
CA GLU A 226 1.72 10.35 -1.16
C GLU A 226 2.50 11.67 -1.34
N GLY A 227 1.73 12.73 -1.68
CA GLY A 227 2.27 14.06 -1.95
C GLY A 227 2.92 14.24 -3.33
N GLU A 228 2.86 13.23 -4.20
CA GLU A 228 3.30 13.35 -5.58
C GLU A 228 2.14 13.83 -6.47
N SER A 229 2.44 14.73 -7.41
CA SER A 229 1.54 15.09 -8.49
C SER A 229 1.92 14.35 -9.78
N ASP A 230 0.99 14.31 -10.75
CA ASP A 230 1.28 13.79 -12.09
C ASP A 230 2.52 14.43 -12.75
N GLU A 231 2.73 15.71 -12.49
CA GLU A 231 3.88 16.46 -13.02
C GLU A 231 5.19 16.07 -12.33
N THR A 232 5.15 15.91 -10.99
CA THR A 232 6.34 15.48 -10.23
C THR A 232 6.73 14.06 -10.58
N LEU A 233 5.76 13.15 -10.73
CA LEU A 233 6.00 11.78 -11.16
C LEU A 233 6.58 11.72 -12.57
N LYS A 234 6.01 12.45 -13.54
CA LYS A 234 6.55 12.52 -14.90
C LYS A 234 7.97 13.04 -14.92
N ARG A 235 8.28 14.11 -14.16
CA ARG A 235 9.63 14.68 -14.08
C ARG A 235 10.62 13.69 -13.45
N GLN A 236 10.25 12.98 -12.38
CA GLN A 236 11.14 12.03 -11.71
C GLN A 236 11.34 10.73 -12.51
N LEU A 237 10.30 10.26 -13.22
CA LEU A 237 10.35 9.02 -13.99
C LEU A 237 10.86 9.18 -15.41
N SER A 238 10.82 10.40 -15.98
CA SER A 238 11.34 10.66 -17.34
C SER A 238 12.84 10.46 -17.46
N PHE A 239 13.58 10.56 -16.35
CA PHE A 239 15.04 10.36 -16.32
C PHE A 239 15.46 8.91 -16.09
N VAL A 240 14.55 8.06 -15.65
CA VAL A 240 14.83 6.65 -15.34
C VAL A 240 13.65 5.85 -15.89
N HIS A 241 13.90 4.89 -16.77
CA HIS A 241 12.87 3.97 -17.31
C HIS A 241 12.40 2.99 -16.23
N GLU A 242 12.26 3.47 -14.99
CA GLU A 242 11.85 2.67 -13.84
C GLU A 242 10.36 2.84 -13.55
N ARG A 243 9.77 1.77 -13.09
CA ARG A 243 8.37 1.70 -12.65
C ARG A 243 8.13 2.63 -11.47
N ALA A 244 6.98 3.29 -11.41
CA ALA A 244 6.66 4.25 -10.35
C ALA A 244 6.64 3.60 -8.97
N LEU A 245 6.19 2.35 -8.86
CA LEU A 245 6.09 1.60 -7.61
C LEU A 245 7.03 0.39 -7.58
N PRO A 246 7.57 0.02 -6.41
CA PRO A 246 8.37 -1.17 -6.25
C PRO A 246 7.50 -2.42 -6.20
N ASP A 247 8.04 -3.56 -6.64
CA ASP A 247 7.49 -4.86 -6.30
C ASP A 247 7.78 -5.19 -4.83
N LEU A 248 6.74 -5.41 -4.04
CA LEU A 248 6.83 -5.74 -2.62
C LEU A 248 6.71 -7.23 -2.33
N GLY A 249 6.67 -8.10 -3.35
CA GLY A 249 6.51 -9.54 -3.18
C GLY A 249 7.62 -10.21 -2.35
N GLN A 250 8.82 -9.62 -2.30
CA GLN A 250 9.91 -10.09 -1.46
C GLN A 250 9.88 -9.52 -0.04
N ASN A 251 9.25 -8.38 0.14
CA ASN A 251 9.19 -7.68 1.42
C ASN A 251 7.98 -8.07 2.26
N ILE A 252 6.81 -8.20 1.62
CA ILE A 252 5.55 -8.52 2.28
C ILE A 252 5.04 -9.85 1.74
N ARG A 253 5.02 -10.87 2.60
CA ARG A 253 4.77 -12.26 2.20
C ARG A 253 3.57 -12.85 2.91
N CYS A 254 2.82 -13.68 2.19
CA CYS A 254 1.80 -14.53 2.77
C CYS A 254 2.44 -15.85 3.26
N GLY A 255 2.17 -16.20 4.52
CA GLY A 255 2.67 -17.42 5.09
C GLY A 255 2.56 -17.48 6.62
N ASN A 256 2.90 -18.63 7.18
CA ASN A 256 2.98 -18.80 8.62
C ASN A 256 4.41 -18.50 9.08
N SER A 257 4.61 -17.41 9.80
CA SER A 257 5.92 -16.95 10.28
C SER A 257 6.57 -17.86 11.33
N LEU A 258 5.80 -18.80 11.90
CA LEU A 258 6.29 -19.75 12.92
C LEU A 258 6.75 -21.09 12.31
N ILE A 259 6.44 -21.35 11.06
CA ILE A 259 6.80 -22.58 10.36
C ILE A 259 7.79 -22.22 9.28
N GLY A 260 9.01 -22.73 9.39
CA GLY A 260 10.02 -22.57 8.33
C GLY A 260 9.63 -23.32 7.05
N PRO A 261 10.25 -22.99 5.91
CA PRO A 261 10.12 -23.82 4.73
C PRO A 261 10.68 -25.21 5.03
N ASP A 262 9.88 -26.25 4.71
CA ASP A 262 10.33 -27.65 4.75
C ASP A 262 11.44 -27.90 3.73
#